data_08bb1d2b102b7c7c65106728227ebe98
#
_entry.id   08bb1d2b102b7c7c65106728227ebe98
#
_cell.length_a   1.000
_cell.length_b   1.000
_cell.length_c   1.000
_cell.angle_alpha   90.00
_cell.angle_beta   90.00
_cell.angle_gamma   90.00
#
_symmetry.space_group_name_H-M   'P 1'
#
loop_
_entity.id
_entity.type
_entity.pdbx_description
1 polymer ?
#
loop_
_entity_poly.entity_id
_entity_poly.type
_entity_poly.pdbx_seq_one_letter_code
_entity_poly.pdbx_strand_id
1 'polypeptide(L)'
;MGPPERQPEFPEFDILTGDGVVLTAYRNISRGAIAECNWLQIQENAMDPVHTAFLHQSINVSHFTELFGDHGEWQLNFEETPFGMKYVRTSKFDDGRQYTRVA
;
A
#
# COMPACT_ATOMS: atom_id res chain seq x y z
N MET A 1 2.55 -14.82 16.70
CA MET A 1 2.67 -15.36 15.36
C MET A 1 2.44 -16.84 15.46
N GLY A 2 2.13 -17.56 14.43
CA GLY A 2 1.69 -18.94 14.50
C GLY A 2 2.80 -19.96 14.75
N PRO A 3 2.46 -21.25 14.86
CA PRO A 3 3.41 -22.32 15.01
C PRO A 3 4.29 -22.47 13.76
N PRO A 4 5.58 -22.84 13.87
CA PRO A 4 6.54 -22.88 12.77
C PRO A 4 6.08 -23.72 11.58
N GLU A 5 5.37 -24.82 11.84
CA GLU A 5 4.84 -25.72 10.81
C GLU A 5 3.71 -25.12 9.95
N ARG A 6 3.20 -23.97 10.35
CA ARG A 6 2.19 -23.20 9.62
C ARG A 6 2.76 -21.96 8.95
N GLN A 7 4.08 -21.82 8.93
CA GLN A 7 4.71 -20.72 8.23
C GLN A 7 4.40 -20.85 6.73
N PRO A 8 3.75 -19.85 6.12
CA PRO A 8 3.53 -19.87 4.68
C PRO A 8 4.86 -19.80 3.93
N GLU A 9 4.93 -20.47 2.82
CA GLU A 9 6.05 -20.30 1.90
C GLU A 9 6.07 -18.88 1.35
N PHE A 10 7.27 -18.34 1.16
CA PHE A 10 7.41 -17.04 0.53
C PHE A 10 7.02 -17.16 -0.95
N PRO A 11 6.10 -16.33 -1.46
CA PRO A 11 5.67 -16.44 -2.84
C PRO A 11 6.84 -16.10 -3.79
N GLU A 12 7.08 -16.97 -4.73
CA GLU A 12 8.05 -16.74 -5.80
C GLU A 12 7.43 -15.85 -6.87
N PHE A 13 7.73 -14.57 -6.81
CA PHE A 13 7.37 -13.63 -7.86
C PHE A 13 8.49 -13.53 -8.89
N ASP A 14 8.18 -13.55 -10.17
CA ASP A 14 9.15 -13.43 -11.27
C ASP A 14 10.08 -12.21 -11.10
N ILE A 15 9.55 -11.13 -10.58
CA ILE A 15 10.33 -9.92 -10.28
C ILE A 15 11.41 -10.14 -9.21
N LEU A 16 11.26 -11.17 -8.38
CA LEU A 16 12.19 -11.48 -7.28
C LEU A 16 13.15 -12.62 -7.65
N THR A 17 12.80 -13.45 -8.63
CA THR A 17 13.51 -14.69 -8.98
C THR A 17 14.15 -14.67 -10.38
N GLY A 18 13.95 -13.59 -11.14
CA GLY A 18 14.50 -13.45 -12.49
C GLY A 18 16.04 -13.41 -12.54
N ASP A 19 16.62 -13.81 -13.65
CA ASP A 19 18.06 -13.78 -13.88
C ASP A 19 18.60 -12.36 -13.67
N GLY A 20 19.64 -12.25 -12.86
CA GLY A 20 20.30 -10.99 -12.54
C GLY A 20 19.59 -10.15 -11.46
N VAL A 21 18.52 -10.65 -10.88
CA VAL A 21 17.85 -10.01 -9.74
C VAL A 21 18.70 -10.19 -8.48
N VAL A 22 19.01 -9.08 -7.83
CA VAL A 22 19.68 -9.08 -6.51
C VAL A 22 18.70 -8.53 -5.48
N LEU A 23 18.25 -9.38 -4.57
CA LEU A 23 17.42 -8.95 -3.44
C LEU A 23 18.32 -8.37 -2.35
N THR A 24 18.12 -7.10 -2.04
CA THR A 24 18.81 -6.45 -0.94
C THR A 24 17.79 -6.06 0.12
N ALA A 25 17.89 -6.66 1.30
CA ALA A 25 17.16 -6.24 2.47
C ALA A 25 18.06 -5.35 3.34
N TYR A 26 17.62 -4.15 3.66
CA TYR A 26 18.31 -3.29 4.59
C TYR A 26 17.36 -2.76 5.66
N ARG A 27 17.87 -2.69 6.87
CA ARG A 27 17.16 -2.04 7.97
C ARG A 27 17.49 -0.56 7.96
N ASN A 28 16.53 0.27 7.61
CA ASN A 28 16.71 1.71 7.71
C ASN A 28 16.56 2.15 9.18
N ILE A 29 17.67 2.16 9.90
CA ILE A 29 17.70 2.51 11.33
C ILE A 29 17.42 4.01 11.53
N SER A 30 17.65 4.85 10.53
CA SER A 30 17.49 6.30 10.65
C SER A 30 16.04 6.78 10.48
N ARG A 31 15.15 5.94 9.94
CA ARG A 31 13.73 6.25 9.77
C ARG A 31 12.80 5.20 10.37
N GLY A 32 13.35 4.11 10.84
CA GLY A 32 12.59 3.02 11.41
C GLY A 32 12.31 3.23 12.88
N ALA A 33 11.31 4.03 13.20
CA ALA A 33 10.67 3.86 14.48
C ALA A 33 10.11 2.44 14.55
N ILE A 34 10.46 1.71 15.58
CA ILE A 34 9.74 0.47 15.90
C ILE A 34 8.35 0.92 16.31
N ALA A 35 7.35 0.61 15.49
CA ALA A 35 5.97 0.85 15.87
C ALA A 35 5.62 -0.14 17.00
N GLU A 36 5.35 0.38 18.19
CA GLU A 36 4.93 -0.43 19.34
C GLU A 36 3.45 -0.82 19.21
N CYS A 37 3.14 -1.56 18.13
CA CYS A 37 1.80 -2.02 17.85
C CYS A 37 1.82 -3.41 17.22
N ASN A 38 0.65 -4.03 17.14
CA ASN A 38 0.49 -5.28 16.41
C ASN A 38 0.69 -5.03 14.91
N TRP A 39 1.40 -5.94 14.23
CA TRP A 39 1.64 -5.87 12.79
C TRP A 39 0.35 -5.73 11.97
N LEU A 40 -0.76 -6.29 12.46
CA LEU A 40 -2.07 -6.20 11.80
C LEU A 40 -2.55 -4.74 11.69
N GLN A 41 -2.31 -3.91 12.70
CA GLN A 41 -2.65 -2.49 12.67
C GLN A 41 -1.90 -1.74 11.56
N ILE A 42 -0.67 -2.14 11.28
CA ILE A 42 0.10 -1.59 10.16
C ILE A 42 -0.51 -2.03 8.82
N GLN A 43 -0.94 -3.29 8.72
CA GLN A 43 -1.61 -3.80 7.52
C GLN A 43 -2.98 -3.15 7.30
N GLU A 44 -3.76 -2.96 8.35
CA GLU A 44 -5.04 -2.23 8.28
C GLU A 44 -4.84 -0.82 7.75
N ASN A 45 -3.82 -0.11 8.22
CA ASN A 45 -3.48 1.22 7.69
C ASN A 45 -3.03 1.16 6.22
N ALA A 46 -2.27 0.15 5.82
CA ALA A 46 -1.85 -0.01 4.43
C ALA A 46 -3.04 -0.30 3.48
N MET A 47 -4.04 -1.02 3.98
CA MET A 47 -5.26 -1.38 3.25
C MET A 47 -6.38 -0.35 3.35
N ASP A 48 -6.16 0.77 4.04
CA ASP A 48 -7.12 1.87 4.11
C ASP A 48 -6.82 2.94 3.05
N PRO A 49 -7.56 2.96 1.93
CA PRO A 49 -7.37 3.99 0.90
C PRO A 49 -7.94 5.35 1.30
N VAL A 50 -8.75 5.40 2.35
CA VAL A 50 -9.43 6.63 2.81
C VAL A 50 -8.46 7.52 3.58
N HIS A 51 -7.63 6.93 4.45
CA HIS A 51 -6.67 7.72 5.23
C HIS A 51 -5.70 8.51 4.34
N THR A 52 -5.38 7.99 3.16
CA THR A 52 -4.47 8.69 2.24
C THR A 52 -5.04 10.01 1.75
N ALA A 53 -6.37 10.10 1.59
CA ALA A 53 -7.02 11.34 1.18
C ALA A 53 -6.95 12.43 2.24
N PHE A 54 -6.94 12.04 3.52
CA PHE A 54 -6.95 12.99 4.65
C PHE A 54 -5.55 13.24 5.22
N LEU A 55 -4.74 12.19 5.39
CA LEU A 55 -3.45 12.29 6.06
C LEU A 55 -2.30 12.59 5.12
N HIS A 56 -2.41 12.18 3.86
CA HIS A 56 -1.38 12.40 2.85
C HIS A 56 -1.73 13.50 1.86
N GLN A 57 -2.87 14.15 2.04
CA GLN A 57 -3.23 15.34 1.28
C GLN A 57 -2.23 16.46 1.57
N SER A 58 -1.75 17.11 0.52
CA SER A 58 -0.89 18.27 0.65
C SER A 58 -1.70 19.46 1.16
N ILE A 59 -1.52 19.81 2.42
CA ILE A 59 -2.14 21.00 3.02
C ILE A 59 -1.26 22.23 2.77
N ASN A 60 0.05 22.04 2.69
CA ASN A 60 1.03 23.07 2.37
C ASN A 60 2.24 22.44 1.68
N VAL A 61 2.45 22.82 0.45
CA VAL A 61 3.68 22.63 -0.33
C VAL A 61 4.48 21.35 -0.04
N SER A 62 4.32 20.35 -0.90
CA SER A 62 5.32 19.33 -1.20
C SER A 62 5.45 18.06 -0.33
N HIS A 63 4.43 17.61 0.37
CA HIS A 63 4.62 16.32 1.06
C HIS A 63 4.19 15.11 0.23
N PHE A 64 3.14 15.21 -0.56
CA PHE A 64 2.68 14.15 -1.46
C PHE A 64 2.07 14.76 -2.72
N THR A 65 1.83 13.94 -3.73
CA THR A 65 1.26 14.41 -4.99
C THR A 65 -0.23 14.70 -4.83
N GLU A 66 -0.78 15.53 -5.71
CA GLU A 66 -2.22 15.76 -5.83
C GLU A 66 -3.03 14.47 -5.95
N LEU A 67 -2.41 13.40 -6.45
CA LEU A 67 -3.03 12.10 -6.62
C LEU A 67 -3.50 11.45 -5.32
N PHE A 68 -2.98 11.87 -4.17
CA PHE A 68 -3.41 11.37 -2.86
C PHE A 68 -4.54 12.18 -2.24
N GLY A 69 -4.86 13.36 -2.80
CA GLY A 69 -5.93 14.19 -2.29
C GLY A 69 -7.34 13.61 -2.51
N ASP A 70 -8.31 14.29 -1.95
CA ASP A 70 -9.72 14.03 -2.22
C ASP A 70 -10.10 14.72 -3.54
N HIS A 71 -10.35 13.94 -4.57
CA HIS A 71 -10.66 14.40 -5.91
C HIS A 71 -12.09 14.05 -6.29
N GLY A 72 -13.05 14.48 -5.49
CA GLY A 72 -14.47 14.32 -5.80
C GLY A 72 -14.96 12.87 -5.69
N GLU A 73 -15.78 12.44 -6.65
CA GLU A 73 -16.33 11.09 -6.63
C GLU A 73 -15.24 10.02 -6.86
N TRP A 74 -15.18 9.07 -5.96
CA TRP A 74 -14.34 7.91 -6.13
C TRP A 74 -15.10 6.62 -5.82
N GLN A 75 -14.69 5.56 -6.48
CA GLN A 75 -15.21 4.21 -6.28
C GLN A 75 -14.11 3.36 -5.66
N LEU A 76 -14.49 2.54 -4.71
CA LEU A 76 -13.61 1.63 -4.02
C LEU A 76 -14.15 0.21 -4.13
N ASN A 77 -13.31 -0.71 -4.56
CA ASN A 77 -13.59 -2.13 -4.60
C ASN A 77 -12.48 -2.91 -3.93
N PHE A 78 -12.84 -3.92 -3.15
CA PHE A 78 -11.91 -4.86 -2.53
C PHE A 78 -12.06 -6.23 -3.20
N GLU A 79 -10.95 -6.85 -3.52
CA GLU A 79 -10.90 -8.14 -4.17
C GLU A 79 -9.96 -9.07 -3.43
N GLU A 80 -10.43 -10.30 -3.16
CA GLU A 80 -9.59 -11.35 -2.63
C GLU A 80 -8.70 -11.92 -3.73
N THR A 81 -7.45 -12.20 -3.38
CA THR A 81 -6.47 -12.81 -4.28
C THR A 81 -5.82 -14.01 -3.60
N PRO A 82 -5.15 -14.90 -4.34
CA PRO A 82 -4.40 -16.01 -3.72
C PRO A 82 -3.33 -15.58 -2.71
N PHE A 83 -2.89 -14.33 -2.76
CA PHE A 83 -1.84 -13.78 -1.91
C PHE A 83 -2.34 -12.83 -0.83
N GLY A 84 -3.66 -12.64 -0.73
CA GLY A 84 -4.28 -11.73 0.22
C GLY A 84 -5.38 -10.90 -0.43
N MET A 85 -5.52 -9.67 0.01
CA MET A 85 -6.53 -8.74 -0.48
C MET A 85 -5.86 -7.58 -1.23
N LYS A 86 -6.48 -7.17 -2.31
CA LYS A 86 -6.15 -5.91 -2.98
C LYS A 86 -7.34 -4.96 -2.95
N TYR A 87 -7.10 -3.66 -3.00
CA TYR A 87 -8.15 -2.70 -3.33
C TYR A 87 -7.88 -1.99 -4.66
N VAL A 88 -8.96 -1.62 -5.30
CA VAL A 88 -8.96 -0.77 -6.50
C VAL A 88 -9.74 0.49 -6.18
N ARG A 89 -9.07 1.62 -6.16
CA ARG A 89 -9.70 2.93 -6.02
C ARG A 89 -9.64 3.65 -7.35
N THR A 90 -10.79 4.07 -7.86
CA THR A 90 -10.90 4.90 -9.05
C THR A 90 -11.46 6.25 -8.67
N SER A 91 -10.73 7.31 -8.99
CA SER A 91 -11.12 8.71 -8.74
C SER A 91 -11.32 9.43 -10.07
N LYS A 92 -12.31 10.31 -10.11
CA LYS A 92 -12.53 11.21 -11.24
C LYS A 92 -12.17 12.62 -10.83
N PHE A 93 -11.36 13.26 -11.65
CA PHE A 93 -11.02 14.68 -11.50
C PHE A 93 -12.07 15.58 -12.17
N ASP A 94 -12.17 16.81 -11.70
CA ASP A 94 -13.10 17.80 -12.26
C ASP A 94 -12.83 18.11 -13.74
N ASP A 95 -11.61 17.91 -14.20
CA ASP A 95 -11.19 18.07 -15.59
C ASP A 95 -11.51 16.85 -16.49
N GLY A 96 -12.19 15.84 -15.94
CA GLY A 96 -12.60 14.61 -16.62
C GLY A 96 -11.53 13.51 -16.67
N ARG A 97 -10.33 13.75 -16.17
CA ARG A 97 -9.33 12.67 -16.02
C ARG A 97 -9.79 11.63 -15.02
N GLN A 98 -9.37 10.40 -15.22
CA GLN A 98 -9.60 9.31 -14.31
C GLN A 98 -8.27 8.75 -13.83
N TYR A 99 -8.18 8.50 -12.55
CA TYR A 99 -7.02 7.88 -11.90
C TYR A 99 -7.44 6.60 -11.19
N THR A 100 -6.74 5.51 -11.46
CA THR A 100 -6.97 4.22 -10.80
C THR A 100 -5.72 3.82 -10.04
N ARG A 101 -5.90 3.55 -8.74
CA ARG A 101 -4.87 3.01 -7.86
C ARG A 101 -5.24 1.59 -7.48
N VAL A 102 -4.25 0.70 -7.54
CA VAL A 102 -4.32 -0.69 -7.07
C VAL A 102 -3.26 -0.87 -5.99
N ALA A 103 -3.63 -1.43 -4.85
CA ALA A 103 -2.70 -1.76 -3.76
C ALA A 103 -3.16 -3.02 -3.02
#